data_93216679b167d914b789f0df660f709d
#
_entry.id   93216679b167d914b789f0df660f709d
#
_cell.length_a   1.000
_cell.length_b   1.000
_cell.length_c   1.000
_cell.angle_alpha   90.00
_cell.angle_beta   90.00
_cell.angle_gamma   90.00
#
_symmetry.space_group_name_H-M   'P 1'
#
loop_
_entity.id
_entity.type
_entity.pdbx_description
1 polymer ?
#
loop_
_entity_poly.entity_id
_entity_poly.type
_entity_poly.pdbx_seq_one_letter_code
_entity_poly.pdbx_strand_id
1 'polypeptide(L)'
;MPKLVDHEQRRRELGEAVWRVIRRDGIEAASVRKVAEEAGWSAGALRHYFSTQSELLTFAMQMVVERIEVRVGALEPPADPREAVEQRLHELLPLDKERRAENEVWLAFAGRALVDPQLRTRHEEVDEELRRACLGALQELGSGGRLRPGLDPELEAERLHGLLDGLALHTAMRPDRMSPRLIRSVLARHLDSLGAEVDGLGGHDNPTGDRGSGRQ
;
A
#
# COMPACT_ATOMS: atom_id res chain seq x y z
N MET A 1 -31.10 -5.47 23.76
CA MET A 1 -30.21 -5.45 22.58
C MET A 1 -30.17 -4.14 21.76
N PRO A 2 -30.69 -2.99 22.18
CA PRO A 2 -30.58 -1.74 21.37
C PRO A 2 -29.22 -1.04 21.48
N LYS A 3 -28.43 -1.28 22.52
CA LYS A 3 -27.19 -0.50 22.79
C LYS A 3 -25.98 -0.83 21.90
N LEU A 4 -25.82 -2.09 21.45
CA LEU A 4 -24.67 -2.48 20.60
C LEU A 4 -24.81 -1.98 19.16
N VAL A 5 -26.01 -2.05 18.61
CA VAL A 5 -26.31 -1.57 17.23
C VAL A 5 -26.08 -0.06 17.11
N ASP A 6 -26.40 0.70 18.15
CA ASP A 6 -26.21 2.15 18.19
C ASP A 6 -24.71 2.54 18.21
N HIS A 7 -23.85 1.79 18.89
CA HIS A 7 -22.41 2.06 18.94
C HIS A 7 -21.69 1.81 17.61
N GLU A 8 -21.99 0.71 16.93
CA GLU A 8 -21.39 0.42 15.63
C GLU A 8 -21.86 1.37 14.53
N GLN A 9 -23.15 1.72 14.55
CA GLN A 9 -23.69 2.69 13.61
C GLN A 9 -23.06 4.07 13.82
N ARG A 10 -22.95 4.51 15.06
CA ARG A 10 -22.28 5.78 15.41
C ARG A 10 -20.80 5.79 15.02
N ARG A 11 -20.11 4.67 15.20
CA ARG A 11 -18.71 4.54 14.78
C ARG A 11 -18.58 4.65 13.26
N ARG A 12 -19.49 4.07 12.49
CA ARG A 12 -19.53 4.20 11.02
C ARG A 12 -19.81 5.63 10.59
N GLU A 13 -20.85 6.26 11.14
CA GLU A 13 -21.20 7.66 10.85
C GLU A 13 -20.04 8.61 11.13
N LEU A 14 -19.34 8.38 12.26
CA LEU A 14 -18.15 9.11 12.64
C LEU A 14 -17.00 8.88 11.66
N GLY A 15 -16.77 7.62 11.26
CA GLY A 15 -15.77 7.26 10.27
C GLY A 15 -16.00 7.95 8.93
N GLU A 16 -17.26 7.98 8.47
CA GLU A 16 -17.62 8.69 7.24
C GLU A 16 -17.39 10.21 7.37
N ALA A 17 -17.69 10.81 8.52
CA ALA A 17 -17.43 12.21 8.75
C ALA A 17 -15.93 12.54 8.77
N VAL A 18 -15.13 11.73 9.48
CA VAL A 18 -13.66 11.84 9.46
C VAL A 18 -13.14 11.78 8.03
N TRP A 19 -13.62 10.80 7.27
CA TRP A 19 -13.16 10.58 5.89
C TRP A 19 -13.57 11.72 4.95
N ARG A 20 -14.80 12.27 5.08
CA ARG A 20 -15.23 13.44 4.31
C ARG A 20 -14.33 14.65 4.58
N VAL A 21 -14.00 14.90 5.86
CA VAL A 21 -13.10 16.01 6.24
C VAL A 21 -11.71 15.80 5.64
N ILE A 22 -11.13 14.61 5.78
CA ILE A 22 -9.79 14.28 5.23
C ILE A 22 -9.78 14.49 3.71
N ARG A 23 -10.77 13.99 2.99
CA ARG A 23 -10.82 14.10 1.53
C ARG A 23 -10.99 15.52 1.01
N ARG A 24 -11.67 16.36 1.77
CA ARG A 24 -11.95 17.76 1.40
C ARG A 24 -10.81 18.69 1.81
N ASP A 25 -10.33 18.56 3.01
CA ASP A 25 -9.48 19.54 3.69
C ASP A 25 -8.05 19.01 4.01
N GLY A 26 -7.80 17.72 3.77
CA GLY A 26 -6.56 17.04 4.17
C GLY A 26 -6.55 16.61 5.64
N ILE A 27 -5.63 15.69 5.98
CA ILE A 27 -5.52 15.12 7.33
C ILE A 27 -5.11 16.17 8.37
N GLU A 28 -4.24 17.09 8.01
CA GLU A 28 -3.77 18.16 8.93
C GLU A 28 -4.90 19.12 9.35
N ALA A 29 -5.90 19.28 8.49
CA ALA A 29 -7.09 20.07 8.80
C ALA A 29 -8.13 19.30 9.62
N ALA A 30 -8.03 17.96 9.69
CA ALA A 30 -8.95 17.12 10.43
C ALA A 30 -8.72 17.29 11.93
N SER A 31 -9.61 18.01 12.59
CA SER A 31 -9.62 18.21 14.04
C SER A 31 -10.90 17.67 14.65
N VAL A 32 -10.87 17.34 15.95
CA VAL A 32 -12.06 16.89 16.70
C VAL A 32 -13.24 17.84 16.48
N ARG A 33 -13.00 19.16 16.46
CA ARG A 33 -14.05 20.15 16.22
C ARG A 33 -14.64 20.07 14.81
N LYS A 34 -13.79 20.03 13.78
CA LYS A 34 -14.26 19.93 12.38
C LYS A 34 -15.00 18.62 12.10
N VAL A 35 -14.52 17.53 12.67
CA VAL A 35 -15.20 16.23 12.55
C VAL A 35 -16.56 16.26 13.24
N ALA A 36 -16.68 16.90 14.42
CA ALA A 36 -17.95 17.07 15.10
C ALA A 36 -18.95 17.89 14.26
N GLU A 37 -18.49 19.00 13.68
CA GLU A 37 -19.29 19.85 12.77
C GLU A 37 -19.78 19.04 11.55
N GLU A 38 -18.90 18.26 10.93
CA GLU A 38 -19.20 17.42 9.77
C GLU A 38 -20.18 16.28 10.10
N ALA A 39 -20.05 15.67 11.28
CA ALA A 39 -20.94 14.61 11.76
C ALA A 39 -22.29 15.13 12.27
N GLY A 40 -22.47 16.44 12.43
CA GLY A 40 -23.64 17.03 13.07
C GLY A 40 -23.70 16.75 14.58
N TRP A 41 -22.56 16.48 15.22
CA TRP A 41 -22.45 16.19 16.65
C TRP A 41 -21.93 17.40 17.42
N SER A 42 -22.24 17.43 18.73
CA SER A 42 -21.57 18.42 19.59
C SER A 42 -20.10 18.05 19.81
N ALA A 43 -19.24 19.04 19.91
CA ALA A 43 -17.83 18.82 20.22
C ALA A 43 -17.63 18.07 21.56
N GLY A 44 -18.55 18.25 22.51
CA GLY A 44 -18.55 17.49 23.77
C GLY A 44 -18.84 16.01 23.58
N ALA A 45 -19.80 15.65 22.71
CA ALA A 45 -20.08 14.25 22.39
C ALA A 45 -18.89 13.57 21.68
N LEU A 46 -18.23 14.28 20.77
CA LEU A 46 -17.09 13.73 20.06
C LEU A 46 -15.84 13.55 20.95
N ARG A 47 -15.65 14.38 21.96
CA ARG A 47 -14.56 14.23 22.94
C ARG A 47 -14.62 12.94 23.75
N HIS A 48 -15.77 12.28 23.81
CA HIS A 48 -15.86 10.92 24.39
C HIS A 48 -15.26 9.84 23.48
N TYR A 49 -15.08 10.13 22.18
CA TYR A 49 -14.47 9.23 21.20
C TYR A 49 -13.00 9.59 20.94
N PHE A 50 -12.71 10.89 20.87
CA PHE A 50 -11.36 11.39 20.62
C PHE A 50 -11.08 12.57 21.54
N SER A 51 -10.20 12.40 22.50
CA SER A 51 -9.77 13.46 23.40
C SER A 51 -8.57 14.23 22.84
N THR A 52 -7.83 13.62 21.92
CA THR A 52 -6.60 14.16 21.33
C THR A 52 -6.60 14.05 19.80
N GLN A 53 -5.72 14.82 19.16
CA GLN A 53 -5.43 14.71 17.73
C GLN A 53 -4.80 13.35 17.39
N SER A 54 -3.98 12.81 18.30
CA SER A 54 -3.34 11.51 18.12
C SER A 54 -4.36 10.36 18.09
N GLU A 55 -5.39 10.40 18.94
CA GLU A 55 -6.47 9.42 18.91
C GLU A 55 -7.29 9.50 17.61
N LEU A 56 -7.56 10.72 17.12
CA LEU A 56 -8.22 10.91 15.83
C LEU A 56 -7.39 10.36 14.68
N LEU A 57 -6.08 10.59 14.70
CA LEU A 57 -5.15 10.10 13.69
C LEU A 57 -5.03 8.57 13.72
N THR A 58 -4.98 7.97 14.90
CA THR A 58 -5.03 6.50 15.07
C THR A 58 -6.31 5.91 14.47
N PHE A 59 -7.44 6.54 14.76
CA PHE A 59 -8.72 6.13 14.19
C PHE A 59 -8.74 6.24 12.66
N ALA A 60 -8.24 7.35 12.10
CA ALA A 60 -8.14 7.55 10.66
C ALA A 60 -7.23 6.48 10.02
N MET A 61 -6.11 6.13 10.66
CA MET A 61 -5.21 5.07 10.19
C MET A 61 -5.88 3.70 10.22
N GLN A 62 -6.64 3.40 11.27
CA GLN A 62 -7.43 2.16 11.33
C GLN A 62 -8.42 2.04 10.18
N MET A 63 -9.09 3.14 9.82
CA MET A 63 -9.99 3.17 8.67
C MET A 63 -9.26 2.91 7.34
N VAL A 64 -8.01 3.39 7.20
CA VAL A 64 -7.18 3.09 6.02
C VAL A 64 -6.93 1.60 5.92
N VAL A 65 -6.49 0.96 7.01
CA VAL A 65 -6.25 -0.50 7.06
C VAL A 65 -7.53 -1.26 6.67
N GLU A 66 -8.66 -0.97 7.32
CA GLU A 66 -9.96 -1.60 7.04
C GLU A 66 -10.37 -1.47 5.56
N ARG A 67 -10.13 -0.30 4.94
CA ARG A 67 -10.43 -0.04 3.52
C ARG A 67 -9.54 -0.87 2.59
N ILE A 68 -8.24 -0.96 2.90
CA ILE A 68 -7.30 -1.80 2.16
C ILE A 68 -7.73 -3.27 2.25
N GLU A 69 -8.02 -3.77 3.45
CA GLU A 69 -8.48 -5.16 3.66
C GLU A 69 -9.75 -5.49 2.85
N VAL A 70 -10.74 -4.58 2.87
CA VAL A 70 -11.98 -4.75 2.08
C VAL A 70 -11.66 -4.80 0.59
N ARG A 71 -10.81 -3.92 0.06
CA ARG A 71 -10.45 -3.91 -1.35
C ARG A 71 -9.68 -5.16 -1.74
N VAL A 72 -8.67 -5.54 -0.95
CA VAL A 72 -7.89 -6.76 -1.18
C VAL A 72 -8.76 -8.01 -1.11
N GLY A 73 -9.68 -8.07 -0.13
CA GLY A 73 -10.62 -9.19 0.00
C GLY A 73 -11.66 -9.29 -1.13
N ALA A 74 -11.92 -8.18 -1.84
CA ALA A 74 -12.82 -8.15 -2.99
C ALA A 74 -12.13 -8.47 -4.33
N LEU A 75 -10.80 -8.63 -4.35
CA LEU A 75 -10.08 -8.98 -5.56
C LEU A 75 -10.37 -10.43 -5.97
N GLU A 76 -10.61 -10.61 -7.25
CA GLU A 76 -10.58 -11.94 -7.89
C GLU A 76 -9.15 -12.18 -8.38
N PRO A 77 -8.36 -13.05 -7.71
CA PRO A 77 -6.96 -13.23 -8.06
C PRO A 77 -6.83 -13.87 -9.46
N PRO A 78 -6.00 -13.32 -10.34
CA PRO A 78 -5.68 -13.94 -11.61
C PRO A 78 -4.93 -15.28 -11.39
N ALA A 79 -4.92 -16.12 -12.44
CA ALA A 79 -4.25 -17.42 -12.36
C ALA A 79 -2.72 -17.32 -12.25
N ASP A 80 -2.12 -16.24 -12.75
CA ASP A 80 -0.68 -15.99 -12.63
C ASP A 80 -0.37 -15.39 -11.26
N PRO A 81 0.45 -16.05 -10.41
CA PRO A 81 0.85 -15.54 -9.11
C PRO A 81 1.51 -14.15 -9.18
N ARG A 82 2.27 -13.86 -10.25
CA ARG A 82 2.93 -12.56 -10.45
C ARG A 82 1.89 -11.44 -10.62
N GLU A 83 0.86 -11.68 -11.42
CA GLU A 83 -0.24 -10.72 -11.61
C GLU A 83 -1.07 -10.57 -10.33
N ALA A 84 -1.33 -11.67 -9.62
CA ALA A 84 -2.07 -11.66 -8.35
C ALA A 84 -1.37 -10.83 -7.28
N VAL A 85 -0.06 -11.00 -7.13
CA VAL A 85 0.77 -10.21 -6.22
C VAL A 85 0.76 -8.73 -6.61
N GLU A 86 0.99 -8.41 -7.87
CA GLU A 86 0.97 -7.03 -8.35
C GLU A 86 -0.37 -6.35 -8.11
N GLN A 87 -1.47 -7.05 -8.36
CA GLN A 87 -2.82 -6.54 -8.15
C GLN A 87 -3.06 -6.18 -6.67
N ARG A 88 -2.65 -7.02 -5.73
CA ARG A 88 -2.76 -6.74 -4.29
C ARG A 88 -1.88 -5.56 -3.87
N LEU A 89 -0.63 -5.51 -4.34
CA LEU A 89 0.28 -4.40 -4.03
C LEU A 89 -0.22 -3.07 -4.60
N HIS A 90 -0.97 -3.07 -5.70
CA HIS A 90 -1.61 -1.88 -6.21
C HIS A 90 -2.65 -1.28 -5.24
N GLU A 91 -3.24 -2.09 -4.36
CA GLU A 91 -4.20 -1.58 -3.36
C GLU A 91 -3.53 -0.80 -2.22
N LEU A 92 -2.23 -0.95 -2.05
CA LEU A 92 -1.41 -0.20 -1.08
C LEU A 92 -0.88 1.12 -1.64
N LEU A 93 -0.99 1.36 -2.96
CA LEU A 93 -0.35 2.48 -3.64
C LEU A 93 -1.34 3.61 -3.98
N PRO A 94 -0.90 4.88 -3.96
CA PRO A 94 -1.74 6.07 -4.18
C PRO A 94 -2.11 6.26 -5.67
N LEU A 95 -2.82 5.31 -6.27
CA LEU A 95 -3.11 5.24 -7.70
C LEU A 95 -4.33 6.05 -8.14
N ASP A 96 -5.19 6.45 -7.22
CA ASP A 96 -6.36 7.28 -7.47
C ASP A 96 -6.58 8.28 -6.33
N LYS A 97 -7.67 9.03 -6.40
CA LYS A 97 -7.98 10.10 -5.42
C LYS A 97 -8.24 9.55 -4.01
N GLU A 98 -8.90 8.38 -3.90
CA GLU A 98 -9.17 7.75 -2.59
C GLU A 98 -7.88 7.28 -1.95
N ARG A 99 -7.08 6.50 -2.68
CA ARG A 99 -5.80 5.96 -2.20
C ARG A 99 -4.76 7.05 -1.94
N ARG A 100 -4.85 8.20 -2.62
CA ARG A 100 -4.03 9.37 -2.28
C ARG A 100 -4.41 9.97 -0.92
N ALA A 101 -5.71 10.05 -0.60
CA ALA A 101 -6.14 10.51 0.72
C ALA A 101 -5.73 9.52 1.83
N GLU A 102 -5.78 8.21 1.56
CA GLU A 102 -5.24 7.17 2.46
C GLU A 102 -3.74 7.34 2.68
N ASN A 103 -2.99 7.60 1.61
CA ASN A 103 -1.55 7.88 1.68
C ASN A 103 -1.21 9.12 2.51
N GLU A 104 -2.01 10.18 2.41
CA GLU A 104 -1.85 11.38 3.26
C GLU A 104 -2.04 11.03 4.75
N VAL A 105 -3.03 10.18 5.07
CA VAL A 105 -3.24 9.68 6.44
C VAL A 105 -2.03 8.88 6.91
N TRP A 106 -1.53 7.96 6.10
CA TRP A 106 -0.35 7.15 6.41
C TRP A 106 0.87 8.03 6.72
N LEU A 107 1.19 8.97 5.84
CA LEU A 107 2.37 9.85 6.00
C LEU A 107 2.25 10.76 7.22
N ALA A 108 1.07 11.31 7.50
CA ALA A 108 0.84 12.11 8.69
C ALA A 108 0.95 11.28 9.97
N PHE A 109 0.43 10.04 9.94
CA PHE A 109 0.53 9.09 11.05
C PHE A 109 1.99 8.69 11.32
N ALA A 110 2.73 8.27 10.29
CA ALA A 110 4.14 7.92 10.38
C ALA A 110 5.00 9.10 10.88
N GLY A 111 4.80 10.29 10.30
CA GLY A 111 5.50 11.50 10.73
C GLY A 111 5.22 11.87 12.19
N ARG A 112 3.99 11.72 12.65
CA ARG A 112 3.63 11.98 14.05
C ARG A 112 4.19 10.93 15.01
N ALA A 113 4.23 9.66 14.61
CA ALA A 113 4.78 8.56 15.41
C ALA A 113 6.27 8.74 15.76
N LEU A 114 7.03 9.50 14.96
CA LEU A 114 8.43 9.82 15.25
C LEU A 114 8.60 10.64 16.55
N VAL A 115 7.60 11.45 16.90
CA VAL A 115 7.67 12.38 18.03
C VAL A 115 6.64 12.11 19.12
N ASP A 116 5.64 11.28 18.85
CA ASP A 116 4.57 10.91 19.78
C ASP A 116 4.67 9.43 20.18
N PRO A 117 5.11 9.13 21.44
CA PRO A 117 5.24 7.74 21.89
C PRO A 117 3.93 6.95 21.89
N GLN A 118 2.77 7.62 22.01
CA GLN A 118 1.46 6.94 21.97
C GLN A 118 1.14 6.38 20.60
N LEU A 119 1.63 7.01 19.55
CA LEU A 119 1.44 6.55 18.17
C LEU A 119 2.50 5.53 17.73
N ARG A 120 3.66 5.54 18.39
CA ARG A 120 4.79 4.69 17.97
C ARG A 120 4.46 3.21 17.96
N THR A 121 3.89 2.69 19.04
CA THR A 121 3.52 1.26 19.13
C THR A 121 2.54 0.87 18.02
N ARG A 122 1.53 1.70 17.78
CA ARG A 122 0.56 1.41 16.70
C ARG A 122 1.17 1.53 15.32
N HIS A 123 2.12 2.46 15.12
CA HIS A 123 2.88 2.55 13.88
C HIS A 123 3.71 1.29 13.65
N GLU A 124 4.43 0.82 14.66
CA GLU A 124 5.22 -0.42 14.61
C GLU A 124 4.36 -1.65 14.26
N GLU A 125 3.13 -1.72 14.77
CA GLU A 125 2.18 -2.79 14.41
C GLU A 125 1.79 -2.74 12.92
N VAL A 126 1.41 -1.55 12.41
CA VAL A 126 1.00 -1.37 11.02
C VAL A 126 2.19 -1.58 10.06
N ASP A 127 3.37 -1.11 10.42
CA ASP A 127 4.61 -1.31 9.68
C ASP A 127 4.96 -2.80 9.57
N GLU A 128 4.85 -3.54 10.66
CA GLU A 128 5.07 -4.99 10.67
C GLU A 128 3.98 -5.75 9.89
N GLU A 129 2.75 -5.27 9.85
CA GLU A 129 1.69 -5.82 8.98
C GLU A 129 2.05 -5.65 7.50
N LEU A 130 2.55 -4.48 7.10
CA LEU A 130 3.00 -4.21 5.74
C LEU A 130 4.23 -5.06 5.38
N ARG A 131 5.21 -5.17 6.29
CA ARG A 131 6.38 -6.03 6.11
C ARG A 131 5.98 -7.49 5.87
N ARG A 132 5.05 -8.01 6.68
CA ARG A 132 4.51 -9.37 6.52
C ARG A 132 3.76 -9.55 5.20
N ALA A 133 3.02 -8.55 4.74
CA ALA A 133 2.37 -8.58 3.43
C ALA A 133 3.40 -8.64 2.30
N CYS A 134 4.49 -7.88 2.39
CA CYS A 134 5.60 -7.95 1.43
C CYS A 134 6.26 -9.34 1.43
N LEU A 135 6.56 -9.90 2.60
CA LEU A 135 7.14 -11.24 2.72
C LEU A 135 6.21 -12.32 2.16
N GLY A 136 4.91 -12.24 2.45
CA GLY A 136 3.91 -13.15 1.90
C GLY A 136 3.84 -13.09 0.37
N ALA A 137 3.95 -11.90 -0.20
CA ALA A 137 4.02 -11.70 -1.65
C ALA A 137 5.24 -12.40 -2.26
N LEU A 138 6.43 -12.30 -1.63
CA LEU A 138 7.65 -12.97 -2.08
C LEU A 138 7.53 -14.50 -1.95
N GLN A 139 6.97 -15.00 -0.86
CA GLN A 139 6.74 -16.44 -0.65
C GLN A 139 5.79 -17.02 -1.70
N GLU A 140 4.74 -16.28 -2.05
CA GLU A 140 3.80 -16.68 -3.11
C GLU A 140 4.49 -16.74 -4.48
N LEU A 141 5.30 -15.73 -4.83
CA LEU A 141 6.11 -15.75 -6.05
C LEU A 141 7.10 -16.92 -6.06
N GLY A 142 7.72 -17.22 -4.92
CA GLY A 142 8.64 -18.34 -4.76
C GLY A 142 7.98 -19.70 -4.96
N SER A 143 6.83 -19.92 -4.31
CA SER A 143 6.05 -21.17 -4.45
C SER A 143 5.48 -21.34 -5.86
N GLY A 144 5.19 -20.23 -6.54
CA GLY A 144 4.78 -20.22 -7.96
C GLY A 144 5.93 -20.37 -8.95
N GLY A 145 7.18 -20.55 -8.49
CA GLY A 145 8.35 -20.69 -9.36
C GLY A 145 8.71 -19.40 -10.12
N ARG A 146 8.27 -18.25 -9.61
CA ARG A 146 8.47 -16.95 -10.26
C ARG A 146 9.67 -16.16 -9.72
N LEU A 147 10.32 -16.62 -8.65
CA LEU A 147 11.54 -16.00 -8.13
C LEU A 147 12.80 -16.67 -8.68
N ARG A 148 13.83 -15.85 -8.91
CA ARG A 148 15.17 -16.36 -9.22
C ARG A 148 15.71 -17.20 -8.06
N PRO A 149 16.39 -18.32 -8.35
CA PRO A 149 17.09 -19.09 -7.33
C PRO A 149 18.14 -18.24 -6.59
N GLY A 150 18.24 -18.43 -5.27
CA GLY A 150 19.27 -17.79 -4.45
C GLY A 150 18.91 -16.38 -3.95
N LEU A 151 17.73 -15.86 -4.22
CA LEU A 151 17.24 -14.65 -3.54
C LEU A 151 16.91 -14.98 -2.09
N ASP A 152 17.25 -14.05 -1.19
CA ASP A 152 16.80 -14.05 0.21
C ASP A 152 15.44 -13.36 0.31
N PRO A 153 14.35 -14.10 0.60
CA PRO A 153 13.00 -13.52 0.65
C PRO A 153 12.84 -12.43 1.69
N GLU A 154 13.53 -12.51 2.83
CA GLU A 154 13.46 -11.48 3.88
C GLU A 154 14.08 -10.17 3.39
N LEU A 155 15.27 -10.25 2.77
CA LEU A 155 15.93 -9.07 2.21
C LEU A 155 15.10 -8.44 1.08
N GLU A 156 14.51 -9.25 0.20
CA GLU A 156 13.69 -8.73 -0.89
C GLU A 156 12.36 -8.16 -0.38
N ALA A 157 11.81 -8.70 0.72
CA ALA A 157 10.64 -8.12 1.38
C ALA A 157 10.94 -6.72 1.94
N GLU A 158 12.09 -6.52 2.60
CA GLU A 158 12.54 -5.19 3.05
C GLU A 158 12.74 -4.21 1.89
N ARG A 159 13.29 -4.69 0.76
CA ARG A 159 13.44 -3.85 -0.44
C ARG A 159 12.10 -3.46 -1.06
N LEU A 160 11.15 -4.39 -1.10
CA LEU A 160 9.79 -4.12 -1.58
C LEU A 160 9.07 -3.15 -0.65
N HIS A 161 9.15 -3.35 0.67
CA HIS A 161 8.58 -2.45 1.67
C HIS A 161 9.13 -1.03 1.50
N GLY A 162 10.45 -0.84 1.48
CA GLY A 162 11.07 0.46 1.26
C GLY A 162 10.71 1.08 -0.11
N LEU A 163 10.45 0.28 -1.14
CA LEU A 163 9.96 0.77 -2.43
C LEU A 163 8.53 1.32 -2.31
N LEU A 164 7.62 0.61 -1.62
CA LEU A 164 6.24 1.06 -1.42
C LEU A 164 6.21 2.38 -0.65
N ASP A 165 6.98 2.49 0.44
CA ASP A 165 7.11 3.72 1.22
C ASP A 165 7.70 4.87 0.40
N GLY A 166 8.72 4.60 -0.41
CA GLY A 166 9.30 5.57 -1.31
C GLY A 166 8.30 6.08 -2.36
N LEU A 167 7.48 5.20 -2.94
CA LEU A 167 6.42 5.57 -3.87
C LEU A 167 5.32 6.39 -3.18
N ALA A 168 4.93 6.02 -1.97
CA ALA A 168 3.98 6.73 -1.14
C ALA A 168 4.45 8.17 -0.86
N LEU A 169 5.67 8.31 -0.33
CA LEU A 169 6.29 9.60 -0.01
C LEU A 169 6.47 10.47 -1.26
N HIS A 170 7.00 9.91 -2.34
CA HIS A 170 7.23 10.66 -3.58
C HIS A 170 5.94 11.14 -4.22
N THR A 171 4.84 10.37 -4.11
CA THR A 171 3.54 10.79 -4.64
C THR A 171 3.01 12.00 -3.89
N ALA A 172 3.16 12.06 -2.58
CA ALA A 172 2.77 13.22 -1.79
C ALA A 172 3.66 14.45 -2.06
N MET A 173 4.98 14.24 -2.14
CA MET A 173 5.95 15.33 -2.30
C MET A 173 6.05 15.88 -3.73
N ARG A 174 5.71 15.09 -4.73
CA ARG A 174 5.87 15.42 -6.17
C ARG A 174 4.70 14.90 -7.00
N PRO A 175 3.45 15.31 -6.70
CA PRO A 175 2.24 14.75 -7.32
C PRO A 175 2.23 14.89 -8.85
N ASP A 176 2.82 15.97 -9.38
CA ASP A 176 2.90 16.22 -10.83
C ASP A 176 3.85 15.25 -11.57
N ARG A 177 4.83 14.67 -10.86
CA ARG A 177 5.79 13.71 -11.42
C ARG A 177 5.35 12.26 -11.22
N MET A 178 4.61 11.98 -10.15
CA MET A 178 4.20 10.64 -9.75
C MET A 178 2.81 10.30 -10.29
N SER A 179 2.74 10.07 -11.60
CA SER A 179 1.50 9.60 -12.21
C SER A 179 1.19 8.14 -11.82
N PRO A 180 -0.09 7.73 -11.77
CA PRO A 180 -0.46 6.33 -11.52
C PRO A 180 0.22 5.34 -12.46
N ARG A 181 0.44 5.74 -13.74
CA ARG A 181 1.17 4.94 -14.71
C ARG A 181 2.63 4.72 -14.29
N LEU A 182 3.32 5.78 -13.86
CA LEU A 182 4.71 5.68 -13.42
C LEU A 182 4.83 4.80 -12.18
N ILE A 183 3.94 4.99 -11.19
CA ILE A 183 3.93 4.17 -9.96
C ILE A 183 3.78 2.69 -10.30
N ARG A 184 2.81 2.33 -11.16
CA ARG A 184 2.62 0.94 -11.63
C ARG A 184 3.87 0.43 -12.35
N SER A 185 4.47 1.22 -13.24
CA SER A 185 5.65 0.82 -13.99
C SER A 185 6.86 0.57 -13.09
N VAL A 186 7.04 1.37 -12.02
CA VAL A 186 8.14 1.18 -11.06
C VAL A 186 7.94 -0.12 -10.27
N LEU A 187 6.73 -0.37 -9.76
CA LEU A 187 6.42 -1.62 -9.07
C LEU A 187 6.60 -2.83 -9.99
N ALA A 188 6.01 -2.80 -11.20
CA ALA A 188 6.14 -3.88 -12.18
C ALA A 188 7.61 -4.19 -12.49
N ARG A 189 8.41 -3.15 -12.75
CA ARG A 189 9.85 -3.30 -13.00
C ARG A 189 10.61 -3.94 -11.83
N HIS A 190 10.25 -3.58 -10.59
CA HIS A 190 10.85 -4.20 -9.41
C HIS A 190 10.48 -5.69 -9.35
N LEU A 191 9.20 -6.03 -9.46
CA LEU A 191 8.74 -7.42 -9.42
C LEU A 191 9.35 -8.26 -10.57
N ASP A 192 9.48 -7.70 -11.77
CA ASP A 192 10.13 -8.37 -12.90
C ASP A 192 11.61 -8.64 -12.62
N SER A 193 12.29 -7.74 -11.90
CA SER A 193 13.69 -7.92 -11.51
C SER A 193 13.92 -9.06 -10.52
N LEU A 194 12.86 -9.50 -9.83
CA LEU A 194 12.90 -10.66 -8.91
C LEU A 194 12.66 -11.98 -9.65
N GLY A 195 12.11 -11.93 -10.85
CA GLY A 195 11.79 -13.11 -11.65
C GLY A 195 13.02 -13.86 -12.13
N ALA A 196 12.87 -15.17 -12.35
CA ALA A 196 13.85 -15.94 -13.11
C ALA A 196 13.95 -15.35 -14.52
N GLU A 197 15.18 -15.18 -15.02
CA GLU A 197 15.36 -14.88 -16.44
C GLU A 197 14.68 -16.00 -17.22
N VAL A 198 13.69 -15.66 -18.03
CA VAL A 198 13.19 -16.59 -19.04
C VAL A 198 14.35 -16.74 -20.02
N ASP A 199 15.03 -17.87 -19.95
CA ASP A 199 16.12 -18.21 -20.87
C ASP A 199 15.64 -17.88 -22.28
N GLY A 200 16.23 -16.84 -22.84
CA GLY A 200 15.84 -16.29 -24.12
C GLY A 200 15.92 -17.34 -25.20
N LEU A 201 14.82 -17.58 -25.86
CA LEU A 201 14.79 -18.08 -27.22
C LEU A 201 15.76 -17.27 -28.10
N GLY A 202 16.93 -17.80 -28.31
CA GLY A 202 17.99 -17.14 -29.05
C GLY A 202 19.13 -18.09 -29.38
N GLY A 203 18.81 -19.36 -29.69
CA GLY A 203 19.76 -20.20 -30.47
C GLY A 203 19.97 -19.55 -31.82
N HIS A 204 20.96 -18.70 -31.92
CA HIS A 204 21.59 -18.41 -33.20
C HIS A 204 22.34 -19.65 -33.65
N ASP A 205 21.65 -20.54 -34.33
CA ASP A 205 22.26 -21.47 -35.26
C ASP A 205 23.06 -20.64 -36.28
N ASN A 206 24.34 -20.56 -36.04
CA ASN A 206 25.30 -20.06 -37.01
C ASN A 206 25.61 -21.23 -37.96
N PRO A 207 25.09 -21.25 -39.19
CA PRO A 207 25.50 -22.27 -40.15
C PRO A 207 26.93 -21.96 -40.54
N THR A 208 27.88 -22.74 -39.98
CA THR A 208 29.24 -22.83 -40.46
C THR A 208 29.20 -23.25 -41.93
N GLY A 209 29.31 -22.28 -42.80
CA GLY A 209 29.53 -22.49 -44.22
C GLY A 209 30.82 -23.23 -44.48
N ASP A 210 30.66 -24.46 -44.83
CA ASP A 210 31.64 -25.30 -45.52
C ASP A 210 32.15 -24.58 -46.79
N ARG A 211 33.39 -24.12 -46.76
CA ARG A 211 34.11 -23.73 -47.96
C ARG A 211 35.03 -24.87 -48.36
N GLY A 212 34.44 -25.77 -49.17
CA GLY A 212 35.15 -26.76 -49.91
C GLY A 212 36.27 -26.17 -50.77
N SER A 213 37.41 -26.76 -50.60
CA SER A 213 38.55 -26.63 -51.46
C SER A 213 38.24 -27.08 -52.89
N GLY A 214 38.55 -26.28 -53.88
CA GLY A 214 38.56 -26.64 -55.31
C GLY A 214 39.73 -25.99 -56.02
N ARG A 215 40.68 -26.85 -56.30
CA ARG A 215 41.88 -26.62 -57.16
C ARG A 215 41.48 -26.08 -58.55
N GLN A 216 42.18 -25.18 -59.09
CA GLN A 216 43.13 -25.23 -60.21
C GLN A 216 43.70 -23.84 -60.46
#